data_8e67d1a667527cb35cbb2cb780fbfc87
#
_entry.id   8e67d1a667527cb35cbb2cb780fbfc87
#
_cell.length_a   1.000
_cell.length_b   1.000
_cell.length_c   1.000
_cell.angle_alpha   90.00
_cell.angle_beta   90.00
_cell.angle_gamma   90.00
#
_symmetry.space_group_name_H-M   'P 1'
#
loop_
_entity.id
_entity.type
_entity.pdbx_description
1 polymer ?
#
loop_
_entity_poly.entity_id
_entity_poly.type
_entity_poly.pdbx_seq_one_letter_code
_entity_poly.pdbx_strand_id
1 'polypeptide(L)'
;MASKYTLGIDFGSLSGRALIVDVSTGREVAEAVHSYKHGFIEETLPATGEKLPPDWTLQDPQDYLEVLAAIVPEALRSAGIKPEEIIGIGVDFTGSTILPVDMSGKPLCFDPAYSNNKHAYVKKWKHHAAQDEANKLNAIAAERGEDFLLRYGGKISSEWEIPKIWQVLDEAPEIYDAAYRFMEAGDWIVLCLTGNFTRSSCMAGYKGIWHKQEGYPSKDFFKALDPRLENVVGDKLGTEVMSVGSKAGELTEEAASLTGLKPGTAVAIASLDAHVAVPAVGITDPGKMLIIVGTSNCHIMLGEKEANLPGMCGVVEDGVLPGFYGYESGQSCVGDHFDWFVRTCVPEEYSADAKARGIGIHKYLREKAMLQKPGESGLLALDWWNGNRSVLVDVDLTGMMLGMTLATKPEEIYRALIEATAYGTREIIENHEAYDVPVTELFACGGIASKDDFMMQIYADVTGREIRISASAQTVALGAAMFGAVAAGSDRGGYDTIFDAAKVMPRLKDKVFVPDPESKEIYDRLFAEYRILHDYFGRGANDVMKRLKALKKKQMGI
;
A
#
# COMPACT_ATOMS: atom_id res chain seq x y z
N MET A 1 -31.98 -1.71 20.89
CA MET A 1 -31.97 -2.07 19.45
C MET A 1 -31.10 -3.32 19.29
N ALA A 2 -31.37 -4.21 18.33
CA ALA A 2 -30.48 -5.33 18.06
C ALA A 2 -29.12 -4.78 17.59
N SER A 3 -28.02 -5.40 18.02
CA SER A 3 -26.68 -5.03 17.58
C SER A 3 -26.57 -5.13 16.06
N LYS A 4 -25.88 -4.20 15.44
CA LYS A 4 -25.60 -4.15 14.01
C LYS A 4 -24.09 -4.23 13.80
N TYR A 5 -23.71 -4.98 12.79
CA TYR A 5 -22.32 -5.23 12.48
C TYR A 5 -22.01 -4.88 11.03
N THR A 6 -20.76 -4.60 10.77
CA THR A 6 -20.23 -4.40 9.43
C THR A 6 -19.03 -5.32 9.21
N LEU A 7 -18.77 -5.66 7.97
CA LEU A 7 -17.70 -6.54 7.54
C LEU A 7 -16.67 -5.78 6.72
N GLY A 8 -15.43 -5.77 7.17
CA GLY A 8 -14.28 -5.34 6.37
C GLY A 8 -13.56 -6.55 5.79
N ILE A 9 -13.24 -6.50 4.52
CA ILE A 9 -12.50 -7.55 3.79
C ILE A 9 -11.24 -6.93 3.21
N ASP A 10 -10.09 -7.34 3.73
CA ASP A 10 -8.75 -6.91 3.30
C ASP A 10 -8.10 -8.02 2.47
N PHE A 11 -7.85 -7.72 1.18
CA PHE A 11 -7.08 -8.56 0.27
C PHE A 11 -5.63 -8.08 0.20
N GLY A 12 -4.83 -8.54 1.14
CA GLY A 12 -3.40 -8.22 1.19
C GLY A 12 -2.57 -8.95 0.13
N SER A 13 -1.25 -8.89 0.29
CA SER A 13 -0.31 -9.45 -0.71
C SER A 13 -0.33 -10.98 -0.81
N LEU A 14 -0.47 -11.68 0.31
CA LEU A 14 -0.38 -13.17 0.38
C LEU A 14 -1.57 -13.83 1.08
N SER A 15 -2.52 -13.05 1.58
CA SER A 15 -3.68 -13.55 2.34
C SER A 15 -4.82 -12.56 2.28
N GLY A 16 -6.05 -13.06 2.42
CA GLY A 16 -7.21 -12.22 2.69
C GLY A 16 -7.66 -12.33 4.14
N ARG A 17 -8.34 -11.29 4.63
CA ARG A 17 -8.86 -11.16 5.99
C ARG A 17 -10.29 -10.68 5.98
N ALA A 18 -11.09 -11.20 6.91
CA ALA A 18 -12.44 -10.71 7.20
C ALA A 18 -12.47 -10.26 8.65
N LEU A 19 -12.94 -9.04 8.89
CA LEU A 19 -13.10 -8.45 10.22
C LEU A 19 -14.55 -8.04 10.42
N ILE A 20 -15.20 -8.56 11.48
CA ILE A 20 -16.54 -8.16 11.87
C ILE A 20 -16.46 -7.14 12.99
N VAL A 21 -17.11 -6.01 12.80
CA VAL A 21 -17.06 -4.85 13.72
C VAL A 21 -18.47 -4.45 14.16
N ASP A 22 -18.64 -4.22 15.45
CA ASP A 22 -19.87 -3.63 16.01
C ASP A 22 -19.93 -2.15 15.61
N VAL A 23 -20.95 -1.77 14.85
CA VAL A 23 -21.09 -0.42 14.29
C VAL A 23 -21.22 0.63 15.38
N SER A 24 -21.89 0.32 16.49
CA SER A 24 -22.18 1.28 17.56
C SER A 24 -20.99 1.60 18.46
N THR A 25 -19.96 0.75 18.45
CA THR A 25 -18.83 0.84 19.38
C THR A 25 -17.45 0.76 18.71
N GLY A 26 -17.36 0.36 17.46
CA GLY A 26 -16.09 0.05 16.78
C GLY A 26 -15.36 -1.16 17.36
N ARG A 27 -16.04 -1.98 18.19
CA ARG A 27 -15.44 -3.17 18.75
C ARG A 27 -15.29 -4.25 17.68
N GLU A 28 -14.09 -4.75 17.51
CA GLU A 28 -13.78 -5.92 16.70
C GLU A 28 -14.37 -7.16 17.40
N VAL A 29 -15.21 -7.91 16.69
CA VAL A 29 -15.96 -9.03 17.25
C VAL A 29 -15.30 -10.35 16.88
N ALA A 30 -14.91 -10.49 15.63
CA ALA A 30 -14.23 -11.67 15.13
C ALA A 30 -13.39 -11.34 13.90
N GLU A 31 -12.34 -12.11 13.70
CA GLU A 31 -11.52 -12.08 12.50
C GLU A 31 -11.30 -13.50 11.95
N ALA A 32 -11.07 -13.57 10.64
CA ALA A 32 -10.60 -14.78 9.98
C ALA A 32 -9.55 -14.40 8.94
N VAL A 33 -8.48 -15.20 8.80
CA VAL A 33 -7.36 -14.96 7.88
C VAL A 33 -7.02 -16.23 7.15
N HIS A 34 -6.98 -16.18 5.81
CA HIS A 34 -6.54 -17.31 4.99
C HIS A 34 -5.50 -16.87 3.97
N SER A 35 -4.45 -17.67 3.81
CA SER A 35 -3.43 -17.46 2.79
C SER A 35 -3.93 -17.85 1.41
N TYR A 36 -3.48 -17.15 0.37
CA TYR A 36 -3.69 -17.55 -1.01
C TYR A 36 -2.96 -18.87 -1.31
N LYS A 37 -3.61 -19.76 -2.02
CA LYS A 37 -3.07 -21.08 -2.34
C LYS A 37 -1.79 -21.02 -3.17
N HIS A 38 -1.77 -20.15 -4.17
CA HIS A 38 -0.62 -19.98 -5.07
C HIS A 38 0.31 -18.86 -4.62
N GLY A 39 -0.17 -17.93 -3.77
CA GLY A 39 0.61 -16.75 -3.34
C GLY A 39 1.04 -15.90 -4.53
N PHE A 40 2.34 -15.59 -4.63
CA PHE A 40 2.92 -14.96 -5.81
C PHE A 40 3.36 -16.02 -6.83
N ILE A 41 3.01 -15.82 -8.10
CA ILE A 41 3.48 -16.59 -9.25
C ILE A 41 4.60 -15.79 -9.89
N GLU A 42 5.87 -16.15 -9.61
CA GLU A 42 7.07 -15.40 -10.02
C GLU A 42 8.07 -16.24 -10.82
N GLU A 43 8.06 -17.56 -10.66
CA GLU A 43 9.04 -18.45 -11.31
C GLU A 43 8.47 -19.18 -12.53
N THR A 44 7.27 -19.74 -12.36
CA THR A 44 6.62 -20.54 -13.41
C THR A 44 5.12 -20.32 -13.39
N LEU A 45 4.50 -20.26 -14.57
CA LEU A 45 3.04 -20.23 -14.71
C LEU A 45 2.47 -21.62 -14.38
N PRO A 46 1.62 -21.78 -13.35
CA PRO A 46 1.13 -23.10 -12.94
C PRO A 46 0.40 -23.88 -14.04
N ALA A 47 -0.33 -23.19 -14.91
CA ALA A 47 -1.11 -23.80 -15.99
C ALA A 47 -0.25 -24.52 -17.04
N THR A 48 0.97 -24.03 -17.31
CA THR A 48 1.83 -24.54 -18.41
C THR A 48 3.19 -25.04 -17.96
N GLY A 49 3.66 -24.65 -16.76
CA GLY A 49 5.04 -24.85 -16.35
C GLY A 49 6.04 -23.92 -17.08
N GLU A 50 5.58 -22.96 -17.87
CA GLU A 50 6.42 -21.96 -18.51
C GLU A 50 7.14 -21.11 -17.47
N LYS A 51 8.46 -20.93 -17.63
CA LYS A 51 9.24 -20.01 -16.79
C LYS A 51 8.83 -18.57 -17.08
N LEU A 52 8.55 -17.83 -16.02
CA LEU A 52 8.32 -16.39 -16.13
C LEU A 52 9.67 -15.65 -16.25
N PRO A 53 9.74 -14.61 -17.10
CA PRO A 53 10.90 -13.73 -17.14
C PRO A 53 11.10 -13.01 -15.79
N PRO A 54 12.28 -12.41 -15.54
CA PRO A 54 12.51 -11.56 -14.37
C PRO A 54 11.47 -10.43 -14.27
N ASP A 55 11.22 -9.97 -13.04
CA ASP A 55 10.34 -8.84 -12.73
C ASP A 55 8.83 -9.11 -12.99
N TRP A 56 8.45 -10.35 -13.33
CA TRP A 56 7.07 -10.77 -13.39
C TRP A 56 6.57 -11.18 -12.02
N THR A 57 5.40 -10.66 -11.64
CA THR A 57 4.67 -11.11 -10.45
C THR A 57 3.19 -11.17 -10.76
N LEU A 58 2.65 -12.38 -10.79
CA LEU A 58 1.25 -12.67 -11.08
C LEU A 58 0.55 -13.24 -9.85
N GLN A 59 -0.78 -13.25 -9.90
CA GLN A 59 -1.64 -14.02 -8.99
C GLN A 59 -2.78 -14.68 -9.76
N ASP A 60 -3.34 -15.73 -9.17
CA ASP A 60 -4.54 -16.39 -9.68
C ASP A 60 -5.77 -15.75 -9.02
N PRO A 61 -6.71 -15.16 -9.78
CA PRO A 61 -7.93 -14.57 -9.22
C PRO A 61 -8.84 -15.60 -8.53
N GLN A 62 -8.69 -16.89 -8.82
CA GLN A 62 -9.39 -17.97 -8.12
C GLN A 62 -9.04 -18.01 -6.62
N ASP A 63 -7.79 -17.70 -6.26
CA ASP A 63 -7.36 -17.62 -4.86
C ASP A 63 -8.17 -16.59 -4.06
N TYR A 64 -8.55 -15.49 -4.69
CA TYR A 64 -9.35 -14.45 -4.02
C TYR A 64 -10.77 -14.93 -3.72
N LEU A 65 -11.41 -15.66 -4.66
CA LEU A 65 -12.74 -16.22 -4.47
C LEU A 65 -12.73 -17.33 -3.43
N GLU A 66 -11.73 -18.22 -3.45
CA GLU A 66 -11.56 -19.29 -2.47
C GLU A 66 -11.36 -18.72 -1.06
N VAL A 67 -10.53 -17.70 -0.94
CA VAL A 67 -10.30 -17.02 0.35
C VAL A 67 -11.56 -16.33 0.83
N LEU A 68 -12.27 -15.59 -0.03
CA LEU A 68 -13.55 -14.95 0.29
C LEU A 68 -14.57 -15.94 0.83
N ALA A 69 -14.72 -17.08 0.15
CA ALA A 69 -15.63 -18.18 0.55
C ALA A 69 -15.22 -18.84 1.87
N ALA A 70 -13.95 -18.75 2.28
CA ALA A 70 -13.46 -19.31 3.52
C ALA A 70 -13.58 -18.33 4.70
N ILE A 71 -13.05 -17.10 4.53
CA ILE A 71 -12.90 -16.14 5.65
C ILE A 71 -14.23 -15.59 6.15
N VAL A 72 -15.20 -15.30 5.25
CA VAL A 72 -16.46 -14.68 5.65
C VAL A 72 -17.33 -15.63 6.49
N PRO A 73 -17.60 -16.89 6.06
CA PRO A 73 -18.32 -17.83 6.90
C PRO A 73 -17.60 -18.17 8.21
N GLU A 74 -16.25 -18.20 8.20
CA GLU A 74 -15.46 -18.44 9.41
C GLU A 74 -15.60 -17.31 10.41
N ALA A 75 -15.49 -16.05 9.96
CA ALA A 75 -15.68 -14.87 10.81
C ALA A 75 -17.09 -14.82 11.40
N LEU A 76 -18.14 -15.13 10.61
CA LEU A 76 -19.53 -15.21 11.09
C LEU A 76 -19.70 -16.26 12.20
N ARG A 77 -19.16 -17.46 11.99
CA ARG A 77 -19.21 -18.53 13.00
C ARG A 77 -18.47 -18.14 14.27
N SER A 78 -17.29 -17.54 14.14
CA SER A 78 -16.46 -17.11 15.27
C SER A 78 -17.12 -15.98 16.07
N ALA A 79 -17.82 -15.08 15.39
CA ALA A 79 -18.59 -14.02 16.02
C ALA A 79 -19.88 -14.53 16.71
N GLY A 80 -20.42 -15.66 16.28
CA GLY A 80 -21.70 -16.17 16.76
C GLY A 80 -22.90 -15.29 16.41
N ILE A 81 -22.78 -14.51 15.32
CA ILE A 81 -23.82 -13.59 14.83
C ILE A 81 -24.54 -14.19 13.62
N LYS A 82 -25.73 -13.65 13.34
CA LYS A 82 -26.51 -14.07 12.18
C LYS A 82 -26.16 -13.23 10.95
N PRO A 83 -26.22 -13.79 9.72
CA PRO A 83 -25.98 -13.02 8.49
C PRO A 83 -26.80 -11.74 8.36
N GLU A 84 -28.04 -11.72 8.88
CA GLU A 84 -28.95 -10.56 8.84
C GLU A 84 -28.50 -9.39 9.73
N GLU A 85 -27.55 -9.62 10.62
CA GLU A 85 -27.01 -8.60 11.52
C GLU A 85 -25.86 -7.81 10.85
N ILE A 86 -25.29 -8.35 9.75
CA ILE A 86 -24.31 -7.63 8.90
C ILE A 86 -25.09 -6.69 7.97
N ILE A 87 -24.89 -5.38 8.15
CA ILE A 87 -25.60 -4.34 7.40
C ILE A 87 -24.82 -3.83 6.18
N GLY A 88 -23.49 -3.97 6.19
CA GLY A 88 -22.64 -3.45 5.14
C GLY A 88 -21.31 -4.16 5.04
N ILE A 89 -20.75 -4.15 3.85
CA ILE A 89 -19.46 -4.75 3.47
C ILE A 89 -18.58 -3.66 2.87
N GLY A 90 -17.36 -3.53 3.36
CA GLY A 90 -16.30 -2.76 2.70
C GLY A 90 -15.17 -3.67 2.26
N VAL A 91 -14.55 -3.33 1.15
CA VAL A 91 -13.45 -4.09 0.54
C VAL A 91 -12.26 -3.16 0.36
N ASP A 92 -11.10 -3.64 0.73
CA ASP A 92 -9.85 -3.03 0.32
C ASP A 92 -8.94 -4.06 -0.36
N PHE A 93 -8.01 -3.53 -1.12
CA PHE A 93 -7.09 -4.35 -1.91
C PHE A 93 -5.74 -3.66 -2.07
N THR A 94 -4.68 -4.44 -2.27
CA THR A 94 -3.37 -3.91 -2.69
C THR A 94 -3.51 -3.19 -4.03
N GLY A 95 -3.01 -1.97 -4.12
CA GLY A 95 -3.10 -1.14 -5.33
C GLY A 95 -2.32 -1.67 -6.51
N SER A 96 -2.68 -1.21 -7.72
CA SER A 96 -2.06 -1.65 -8.97
C SER A 96 -2.07 -3.16 -9.18
N THR A 97 -3.14 -3.80 -8.78
CA THR A 97 -3.36 -5.23 -8.95
C THR A 97 -4.44 -5.41 -10.00
N ILE A 98 -4.03 -5.50 -11.28
CA ILE A 98 -4.95 -5.46 -12.42
C ILE A 98 -5.14 -6.81 -13.10
N LEU A 99 -6.33 -7.03 -13.64
CA LEU A 99 -6.68 -8.23 -14.41
C LEU A 99 -7.59 -7.91 -15.61
N PRO A 100 -7.42 -8.62 -16.75
CA PRO A 100 -8.34 -8.56 -17.87
C PRO A 100 -9.59 -9.42 -17.62
N VAL A 101 -10.77 -8.85 -17.88
CA VAL A 101 -12.05 -9.54 -17.76
C VAL A 101 -12.85 -9.46 -19.05
N ASP A 102 -13.74 -10.44 -19.27
CA ASP A 102 -14.72 -10.44 -20.35
C ASP A 102 -15.94 -9.56 -20.04
N MET A 103 -16.92 -9.52 -20.95
CA MET A 103 -18.17 -8.73 -20.81
C MET A 103 -19.02 -9.16 -19.61
N SER A 104 -18.86 -10.36 -19.10
CA SER A 104 -19.55 -10.86 -17.91
C SER A 104 -18.79 -10.54 -16.62
N GLY A 105 -17.58 -9.98 -16.72
CA GLY A 105 -16.68 -9.74 -15.57
C GLY A 105 -15.85 -10.97 -15.18
N LYS A 106 -15.86 -12.02 -15.99
CA LYS A 106 -15.06 -13.22 -15.74
C LYS A 106 -13.61 -12.97 -16.14
N PRO A 107 -12.61 -13.26 -15.27
CA PRO A 107 -11.19 -13.17 -15.62
C PRO A 107 -10.83 -14.03 -16.84
N LEU A 108 -10.05 -13.50 -17.76
CA LEU A 108 -9.71 -14.22 -18.99
C LEU A 108 -8.94 -15.51 -18.72
N CYS A 109 -8.13 -15.58 -17.67
CA CYS A 109 -7.43 -16.81 -17.29
C CYS A 109 -8.37 -17.96 -16.89
N PHE A 110 -9.66 -17.70 -16.62
CA PHE A 110 -10.67 -18.74 -16.38
C PHE A 110 -11.25 -19.33 -17.68
N ASP A 111 -10.94 -18.75 -18.82
CA ASP A 111 -11.29 -19.31 -20.10
C ASP A 111 -10.17 -20.24 -20.60
N PRO A 112 -10.47 -21.50 -20.96
CA PRO A 112 -9.47 -22.43 -21.51
C PRO A 112 -8.72 -21.91 -22.74
N ALA A 113 -9.30 -20.97 -23.51
CA ALA A 113 -8.65 -20.35 -24.65
C ALA A 113 -7.47 -19.46 -24.24
N TYR A 114 -7.50 -18.90 -23.03
CA TYR A 114 -6.52 -17.91 -22.56
C TYR A 114 -5.76 -18.36 -21.30
N SER A 115 -6.17 -19.45 -20.64
CA SER A 115 -5.58 -19.93 -19.37
C SER A 115 -4.09 -20.25 -19.46
N ASN A 116 -3.58 -20.52 -20.65
CA ASN A 116 -2.16 -20.79 -20.90
C ASN A 116 -1.34 -19.52 -21.19
N ASN A 117 -1.96 -18.34 -21.25
CA ASN A 117 -1.28 -17.08 -21.49
C ASN A 117 -1.07 -16.32 -20.17
N LYS A 118 0.18 -16.04 -19.83
CA LYS A 118 0.54 -15.32 -18.60
C LYS A 118 -0.09 -13.93 -18.50
N HIS A 119 -0.38 -13.27 -19.62
CA HIS A 119 -1.03 -11.95 -19.63
C HIS A 119 -2.52 -11.98 -19.27
N ALA A 120 -3.17 -13.17 -19.27
CA ALA A 120 -4.54 -13.33 -18.82
C ALA A 120 -4.71 -13.36 -17.30
N TYR A 121 -3.62 -13.48 -16.54
CA TYR A 121 -3.61 -13.51 -15.08
C TYR A 121 -3.51 -12.11 -14.48
N VAL A 122 -3.74 -12.05 -13.14
CA VAL A 122 -3.60 -10.80 -12.37
C VAL A 122 -2.14 -10.35 -12.37
N LYS A 123 -1.86 -9.12 -12.78
CA LYS A 123 -0.55 -8.47 -12.62
C LYS A 123 -0.52 -7.72 -11.29
N LYS A 124 0.33 -8.16 -10.37
CA LYS A 124 0.43 -7.62 -9.00
C LYS A 124 1.12 -6.26 -8.95
N TRP A 125 1.00 -5.55 -7.83
CA TRP A 125 1.64 -4.25 -7.60
C TRP A 125 3.16 -4.26 -7.80
N LYS A 126 3.84 -5.35 -7.48
CA LYS A 126 5.29 -5.51 -7.68
C LYS A 126 5.68 -6.15 -9.04
N HIS A 127 4.76 -6.18 -10.01
CA HIS A 127 5.06 -6.56 -11.37
C HIS A 127 5.76 -5.39 -12.08
N HIS A 128 7.07 -5.50 -12.26
CA HIS A 128 7.91 -4.46 -12.85
C HIS A 128 8.25 -4.70 -14.33
N ALA A 129 7.78 -5.80 -14.92
CA ALA A 129 8.08 -6.16 -16.29
C ALA A 129 7.55 -5.17 -17.35
N ALA A 130 6.66 -4.23 -16.98
CA ALA A 130 6.20 -3.13 -17.82
C ALA A 130 7.11 -1.87 -17.75
N GLN A 131 8.40 -2.04 -17.41
CA GLN A 131 9.32 -0.91 -17.21
C GLN A 131 9.62 -0.15 -18.51
N ASP A 132 9.69 -0.84 -19.64
CA ASP A 132 9.95 -0.22 -20.95
C ASP A 132 8.77 0.68 -21.36
N GLU A 133 7.52 0.24 -21.13
CA GLU A 133 6.31 1.02 -21.37
C GLU A 133 6.24 2.23 -20.44
N ALA A 134 6.59 2.07 -19.16
CA ALA A 134 6.66 3.19 -18.21
C ALA A 134 7.72 4.23 -18.64
N ASN A 135 8.88 3.79 -19.10
CA ASN A 135 9.94 4.68 -19.57
C ASN A 135 9.49 5.46 -20.81
N LYS A 136 8.86 4.80 -21.78
CA LYS A 136 8.31 5.43 -22.99
C LYS A 136 7.20 6.43 -22.62
N LEU A 137 6.26 6.04 -21.74
CA LEU A 137 5.19 6.90 -21.26
C LEU A 137 5.75 8.18 -20.64
N ASN A 138 6.69 8.04 -19.72
CA ASN A 138 7.31 9.18 -19.05
C ASN A 138 8.04 10.11 -20.02
N ALA A 139 8.75 9.56 -20.99
CA ALA A 139 9.46 10.36 -22.01
C ALA A 139 8.47 11.14 -22.88
N ILE A 140 7.42 10.49 -23.38
CA ILE A 140 6.39 11.11 -24.21
C ILE A 140 5.61 12.18 -23.41
N ALA A 141 5.24 11.87 -22.17
CA ALA A 141 4.53 12.82 -21.31
C ALA A 141 5.38 14.06 -21.02
N ALA A 142 6.67 13.88 -20.74
CA ALA A 142 7.60 14.98 -20.51
C ALA A 142 7.83 15.84 -21.78
N GLU A 143 8.00 15.19 -22.96
CA GLU A 143 8.15 15.89 -24.25
C GLU A 143 6.91 16.72 -24.59
N ARG A 144 5.73 16.22 -24.30
CA ARG A 144 4.45 16.88 -24.54
C ARG A 144 4.11 17.93 -23.47
N GLY A 145 4.81 17.94 -22.32
CA GLY A 145 4.51 18.82 -21.18
C GLY A 145 3.19 18.46 -20.49
N GLU A 146 2.90 17.18 -20.33
CA GLU A 146 1.66 16.71 -19.67
C GLU A 146 1.71 16.99 -18.17
N ASP A 147 0.83 17.82 -17.66
CA ASP A 147 0.82 18.29 -16.26
C ASP A 147 0.50 17.18 -15.26
N PHE A 148 -0.18 16.12 -15.66
CA PHE A 148 -0.54 15.02 -14.75
C PHE A 148 0.69 14.36 -14.08
N LEU A 149 1.89 14.40 -14.71
CA LEU A 149 3.11 13.85 -14.11
C LEU A 149 3.43 14.49 -12.75
N LEU A 150 3.11 15.77 -12.58
CA LEU A 150 3.40 16.51 -11.34
C LEU A 150 2.64 15.92 -10.15
N ARG A 151 1.44 15.38 -10.38
CA ARG A 151 0.60 14.72 -9.36
C ARG A 151 1.21 13.43 -8.83
N TYR A 152 2.20 12.90 -9.54
CA TYR A 152 2.87 11.62 -9.22
C TYR A 152 4.38 11.80 -8.99
N GLY A 153 4.77 12.97 -8.51
CA GLY A 153 6.17 13.26 -8.21
C GLY A 153 7.09 13.32 -9.43
N GLY A 154 6.50 13.47 -10.63
CA GLY A 154 7.22 13.64 -11.90
C GLY A 154 7.39 12.36 -12.73
N LYS A 155 6.92 11.20 -12.26
CA LYS A 155 7.07 9.93 -12.98
C LYS A 155 5.94 8.96 -12.73
N ILE A 156 5.55 8.23 -13.76
CA ILE A 156 4.67 7.06 -13.70
C ILE A 156 5.52 5.81 -13.50
N SER A 157 5.15 4.98 -12.53
CA SER A 157 5.83 3.70 -12.23
C SER A 157 5.38 2.59 -13.18
N SER A 158 6.28 1.63 -13.46
CA SER A 158 5.95 0.37 -14.16
C SER A 158 4.93 -0.49 -13.40
N GLU A 159 4.75 -0.24 -12.10
CA GLU A 159 3.74 -0.91 -11.27
C GLU A 159 2.30 -0.53 -11.66
N TRP A 160 2.09 0.62 -12.33
CA TRP A 160 0.77 1.20 -12.50
C TRP A 160 0.02 0.65 -13.71
N GLU A 161 -1.25 0.96 -13.76
CA GLU A 161 -2.22 0.35 -14.67
C GLU A 161 -1.87 0.54 -16.15
N ILE A 162 -1.60 1.77 -16.59
CA ILE A 162 -1.39 2.08 -18.01
C ILE A 162 -0.16 1.38 -18.59
N PRO A 163 1.04 1.41 -17.96
CA PRO A 163 2.18 0.61 -18.45
C PRO A 163 1.87 -0.88 -18.57
N LYS A 164 1.18 -1.47 -17.58
CA LYS A 164 0.80 -2.89 -17.61
C LYS A 164 -0.17 -3.24 -18.72
N ILE A 165 -1.14 -2.37 -18.98
CA ILE A 165 -2.09 -2.55 -20.10
C ILE A 165 -1.35 -2.43 -21.42
N TRP A 166 -0.45 -1.47 -21.56
CA TRP A 166 0.36 -1.30 -22.76
C TRP A 166 1.27 -2.51 -23.00
N GLN A 167 1.90 -3.04 -21.95
CA GLN A 167 2.64 -4.30 -22.04
C GLN A 167 1.76 -5.46 -22.56
N VAL A 168 0.51 -5.59 -22.10
CA VAL A 168 -0.39 -6.61 -22.62
C VAL A 168 -0.68 -6.39 -24.10
N LEU A 169 -0.92 -5.14 -24.52
CA LEU A 169 -1.14 -4.81 -25.92
C LEU A 169 0.05 -5.16 -26.82
N ASP A 170 1.27 -4.96 -26.34
CA ASP A 170 2.49 -5.20 -27.13
C ASP A 170 2.87 -6.68 -27.16
N GLU A 171 2.77 -7.39 -26.03
CA GLU A 171 3.25 -8.77 -25.90
C GLU A 171 2.17 -9.84 -26.17
N ALA A 172 0.88 -9.50 -25.97
CA ALA A 172 -0.26 -10.42 -26.13
C ALA A 172 -1.51 -9.67 -26.63
N PRO A 173 -1.49 -9.14 -27.87
CA PRO A 173 -2.61 -8.37 -28.42
C PRO A 173 -3.93 -9.16 -28.42
N GLU A 174 -3.90 -10.48 -28.53
CA GLU A 174 -5.09 -11.32 -28.44
C GLU A 174 -5.76 -11.27 -27.05
N ILE A 175 -5.00 -11.09 -25.97
CA ILE A 175 -5.53 -10.89 -24.62
C ILE A 175 -6.08 -9.47 -24.48
N TYR A 176 -5.36 -8.48 -25.01
CA TYR A 176 -5.85 -7.10 -25.03
C TYR A 176 -7.20 -6.99 -25.79
N ASP A 177 -7.30 -7.61 -26.96
CA ASP A 177 -8.52 -7.57 -27.78
C ASP A 177 -9.68 -8.31 -27.10
N ALA A 178 -9.42 -9.48 -26.49
CA ALA A 178 -10.42 -10.26 -25.78
C ALA A 178 -10.92 -9.61 -24.48
N ALA A 179 -10.09 -8.78 -23.85
CA ALA A 179 -10.48 -8.08 -22.62
C ALA A 179 -11.58 -7.04 -22.90
N TYR A 180 -12.74 -7.19 -22.25
CA TYR A 180 -13.75 -6.15 -22.20
C TYR A 180 -13.28 -4.99 -21.31
N ARG A 181 -12.65 -5.30 -20.17
CA ARG A 181 -12.07 -4.33 -19.24
C ARG A 181 -10.77 -4.87 -18.65
N PHE A 182 -9.84 -3.95 -18.32
CA PHE A 182 -8.82 -4.16 -17.32
C PHE A 182 -9.32 -3.53 -16.02
N MET A 183 -9.42 -4.32 -14.96
CA MET A 183 -9.95 -3.87 -13.67
C MET A 183 -8.87 -3.96 -12.58
N GLU A 184 -8.89 -3.03 -11.65
CA GLU A 184 -8.24 -3.24 -10.36
C GLU A 184 -8.95 -4.39 -9.62
N ALA A 185 -8.20 -5.24 -8.95
CA ALA A 185 -8.76 -6.45 -8.33
C ALA A 185 -9.77 -6.13 -7.22
N GLY A 186 -9.63 -4.98 -6.53
CA GLY A 186 -10.64 -4.53 -5.57
C GLY A 186 -11.96 -4.18 -6.23
N ASP A 187 -11.94 -3.48 -7.36
CA ASP A 187 -13.14 -3.18 -8.16
C ASP A 187 -13.75 -4.48 -8.71
N TRP A 188 -12.92 -5.45 -9.09
CA TRP A 188 -13.38 -6.76 -9.53
C TRP A 188 -14.06 -7.57 -8.42
N ILE A 189 -13.55 -7.55 -7.17
CA ILE A 189 -14.24 -8.17 -6.03
C ILE A 189 -15.59 -7.50 -5.79
N VAL A 190 -15.67 -6.17 -5.88
CA VAL A 190 -16.95 -5.44 -5.77
C VAL A 190 -17.91 -5.87 -6.89
N LEU A 191 -17.44 -6.06 -8.12
CA LEU A 191 -18.22 -6.63 -9.21
C LEU A 191 -18.73 -8.04 -8.86
N CYS A 192 -17.88 -8.92 -8.32
CA CYS A 192 -18.29 -10.26 -7.90
C CYS A 192 -19.36 -10.24 -6.79
N LEU A 193 -19.33 -9.23 -5.92
CA LEU A 193 -20.30 -9.09 -4.84
C LEU A 193 -21.64 -8.49 -5.30
N THR A 194 -21.60 -7.54 -6.26
CA THR A 194 -22.76 -6.70 -6.60
C THR A 194 -23.31 -6.91 -8.01
N GLY A 195 -22.53 -7.48 -8.90
CA GLY A 195 -22.83 -7.53 -10.34
C GLY A 195 -22.63 -6.21 -11.08
N ASN A 196 -22.15 -5.16 -10.42
CA ASN A 196 -21.99 -3.82 -11.00
C ASN A 196 -20.54 -3.55 -11.38
N PHE A 197 -20.31 -3.14 -12.62
CA PHE A 197 -19.02 -2.60 -13.05
C PHE A 197 -18.86 -1.20 -12.46
N THR A 198 -18.08 -1.09 -11.41
CA THR A 198 -17.74 0.18 -10.76
C THR A 198 -16.25 0.41 -10.80
N ARG A 199 -15.81 1.66 -10.64
CA ARG A 199 -14.40 2.03 -10.56
C ARG A 199 -14.20 3.00 -9.41
N SER A 200 -13.28 2.69 -8.54
CA SER A 200 -12.96 3.50 -7.37
C SER A 200 -12.12 4.73 -7.73
N SER A 201 -12.49 5.91 -7.21
CA SER A 201 -11.68 7.14 -7.32
C SER A 201 -10.29 6.97 -6.71
N CYS A 202 -10.17 6.18 -5.63
CA CYS A 202 -8.89 5.84 -5.01
C CYS A 202 -7.99 5.10 -6.00
N MET A 203 -8.46 3.99 -6.56
CA MET A 203 -7.67 3.15 -7.46
C MET A 203 -7.40 3.85 -8.79
N ALA A 204 -8.42 4.43 -9.41
CA ALA A 204 -8.30 5.15 -10.68
C ALA A 204 -7.34 6.35 -10.56
N GLY A 205 -7.43 7.11 -9.46
CA GLY A 205 -6.61 8.28 -9.25
C GLY A 205 -5.15 7.92 -8.96
N TYR A 206 -4.89 7.03 -8.00
CA TYR A 206 -3.50 6.71 -7.62
C TYR A 206 -2.78 5.81 -8.63
N LYS A 207 -3.51 4.96 -9.35
CA LYS A 207 -2.87 3.91 -10.17
C LYS A 207 -3.24 3.97 -11.65
N GLY A 208 -4.33 4.69 -12.01
CA GLY A 208 -4.85 4.80 -13.38
C GLY A 208 -4.72 6.18 -14.04
N ILE A 209 -4.04 7.14 -13.41
CA ILE A 209 -3.83 8.51 -13.94
C ILE A 209 -5.16 9.29 -14.12
N TRP A 210 -6.17 8.98 -13.34
CA TRP A 210 -7.45 9.68 -13.36
C TRP A 210 -7.44 10.88 -12.41
N HIS A 211 -8.08 11.96 -12.82
CA HIS A 211 -8.30 13.14 -12.00
C HIS A 211 -9.79 13.49 -11.95
N LYS A 212 -10.30 13.86 -10.77
CA LYS A 212 -11.74 14.05 -10.54
C LYS A 212 -12.36 15.12 -11.42
N GLN A 213 -11.64 16.23 -11.66
CA GLN A 213 -12.14 17.36 -12.46
C GLN A 213 -11.82 17.22 -13.96
N GLU A 214 -10.67 16.64 -14.30
CA GLU A 214 -10.15 16.58 -15.67
C GLU A 214 -10.42 15.24 -16.37
N GLY A 215 -10.72 14.20 -15.59
CA GLY A 215 -10.84 12.83 -16.09
C GLY A 215 -9.45 12.19 -16.32
N TYR A 216 -9.40 11.32 -17.31
CA TYR A 216 -8.16 10.70 -17.79
C TYR A 216 -7.42 11.63 -18.75
N PRO A 217 -6.11 11.43 -18.99
CA PRO A 217 -5.38 12.11 -20.06
C PRO A 217 -6.11 12.01 -21.41
N SER A 218 -5.80 12.95 -22.29
CA SER A 218 -6.50 13.06 -23.58
C SER A 218 -6.30 11.84 -24.49
N LYS A 219 -7.25 11.61 -25.41
CA LYS A 219 -7.08 10.58 -26.46
C LYS A 219 -5.81 10.80 -27.28
N ASP A 220 -5.46 12.07 -27.53
CA ASP A 220 -4.23 12.42 -28.27
C ASP A 220 -2.97 12.03 -27.51
N PHE A 221 -2.98 12.10 -26.17
CA PHE A 221 -1.90 11.58 -25.36
C PHE A 221 -1.78 10.04 -25.52
N PHE A 222 -2.87 9.31 -25.32
CA PHE A 222 -2.86 7.85 -25.47
C PHE A 222 -2.48 7.40 -26.88
N LYS A 223 -2.94 8.13 -27.91
CA LYS A 223 -2.53 7.91 -29.30
C LYS A 223 -1.05 8.16 -29.54
N ALA A 224 -0.45 9.12 -28.81
CA ALA A 224 0.99 9.39 -28.90
C ALA A 224 1.82 8.28 -28.25
N LEU A 225 1.28 7.57 -27.25
CA LEU A 225 1.92 6.37 -26.68
C LEU A 225 1.93 5.24 -27.73
N ASP A 226 0.76 4.88 -28.21
CA ASP A 226 0.54 3.91 -29.29
C ASP A 226 -0.84 4.21 -29.96
N PRO A 227 -0.94 4.24 -31.28
CA PRO A 227 -2.22 4.49 -31.97
C PRO A 227 -3.36 3.54 -31.53
N ARG A 228 -3.05 2.32 -31.11
CA ARG A 228 -4.02 1.32 -30.62
C ARG A 228 -4.60 1.69 -29.25
N LEU A 229 -3.93 2.58 -28.48
CA LEU A 229 -4.38 3.04 -27.16
C LEU A 229 -5.29 4.29 -27.24
N GLU A 230 -5.52 4.89 -28.41
CA GLU A 230 -6.30 6.14 -28.56
C GLU A 230 -7.62 6.13 -27.77
N ASN A 231 -8.33 5.01 -27.75
CA ASN A 231 -9.61 4.86 -27.07
C ASN A 231 -9.56 3.99 -25.80
N VAL A 232 -8.37 3.72 -25.25
CA VAL A 232 -8.17 2.80 -24.12
C VAL A 232 -9.08 3.09 -22.92
N VAL A 233 -9.36 4.36 -22.64
CA VAL A 233 -10.22 4.77 -21.52
C VAL A 233 -11.65 4.25 -21.73
N GLY A 234 -12.26 4.53 -22.87
CA GLY A 234 -13.62 4.08 -23.19
C GLY A 234 -13.73 2.57 -23.38
N ASP A 235 -12.74 1.98 -24.07
CA ASP A 235 -12.78 0.59 -24.50
C ASP A 235 -12.32 -0.39 -23.42
N LYS A 236 -11.39 0.01 -22.54
CA LYS A 236 -10.70 -0.91 -21.61
C LYS A 236 -10.76 -0.53 -20.13
N LEU A 237 -10.94 0.74 -19.78
CA LEU A 237 -10.95 1.19 -18.38
C LEU A 237 -12.36 1.46 -17.86
N GLY A 238 -13.22 2.06 -18.66
CA GLY A 238 -14.50 2.61 -18.23
C GLY A 238 -14.37 4.02 -17.67
N THR A 239 -15.43 4.80 -17.76
CA THR A 239 -15.44 6.24 -17.44
C THR A 239 -16.20 6.59 -16.16
N GLU A 240 -16.99 5.65 -15.62
CA GLU A 240 -17.78 5.86 -14.40
C GLU A 240 -16.93 5.59 -13.17
N VAL A 241 -16.32 6.65 -12.62
CA VAL A 241 -15.53 6.60 -11.40
C VAL A 241 -16.37 7.13 -10.24
N MET A 242 -16.46 6.36 -9.17
CA MET A 242 -17.23 6.67 -7.96
C MET A 242 -16.30 7.03 -6.81
N SER A 243 -16.67 8.05 -6.03
CA SER A 243 -15.92 8.48 -4.86
C SER A 243 -15.87 7.39 -3.78
N VAL A 244 -14.75 7.29 -3.06
CA VAL A 244 -14.63 6.40 -1.91
C VAL A 244 -15.75 6.66 -0.89
N GLY A 245 -16.23 5.62 -0.24
CA GLY A 245 -17.36 5.69 0.69
C GLY A 245 -18.73 5.66 0.02
N SER A 246 -18.83 5.74 -1.30
CA SER A 246 -20.10 5.53 -2.02
C SER A 246 -20.53 4.07 -1.95
N LYS A 247 -21.85 3.84 -2.01
CA LYS A 247 -22.43 2.51 -2.14
C LYS A 247 -22.27 2.02 -3.59
N ALA A 248 -21.55 0.92 -3.80
CA ALA A 248 -21.38 0.28 -5.09
C ALA A 248 -22.63 -0.50 -5.55
N GLY A 249 -23.37 -1.02 -4.58
CA GLY A 249 -24.53 -1.86 -4.81
C GLY A 249 -24.96 -2.65 -3.59
N GLU A 250 -25.67 -3.73 -3.84
CA GLU A 250 -26.10 -4.68 -2.83
C GLU A 250 -25.62 -6.08 -3.19
N LEU A 251 -25.39 -6.90 -2.18
CA LEU A 251 -24.93 -8.27 -2.31
C LEU A 251 -25.96 -9.08 -3.11
N THR A 252 -25.51 -9.74 -4.17
CA THR A 252 -26.35 -10.61 -5.02
C THR A 252 -26.64 -11.95 -4.34
N GLU A 253 -27.62 -12.72 -4.84
CA GLU A 253 -27.92 -14.07 -4.39
C GLU A 253 -26.72 -15.02 -4.56
N GLU A 254 -25.98 -14.88 -5.67
CA GLU A 254 -24.79 -15.69 -5.94
C GLU A 254 -23.67 -15.40 -4.94
N ALA A 255 -23.36 -14.13 -4.73
CA ALA A 255 -22.35 -13.72 -3.76
C ALA A 255 -22.76 -14.05 -2.30
N ALA A 256 -24.05 -13.97 -1.98
CA ALA A 256 -24.59 -14.38 -0.70
C ALA A 256 -24.42 -15.89 -0.48
N SER A 257 -24.64 -16.71 -1.50
CA SER A 257 -24.40 -18.15 -1.44
C SER A 257 -22.92 -18.50 -1.23
N LEU A 258 -22.00 -17.71 -1.82
CA LEU A 258 -20.57 -17.87 -1.66
C LEU A 258 -20.10 -17.50 -0.25
N THR A 259 -20.62 -16.41 0.30
CA THR A 259 -20.15 -15.79 1.54
C THR A 259 -20.94 -16.20 2.79
N GLY A 260 -22.11 -16.80 2.61
CA GLY A 260 -23.04 -17.10 3.71
C GLY A 260 -23.72 -15.87 4.30
N LEU A 261 -23.60 -14.70 3.66
CA LEU A 261 -24.26 -13.46 4.04
C LEU A 261 -25.69 -13.38 3.47
N LYS A 262 -26.42 -12.33 3.83
CA LYS A 262 -27.77 -12.10 3.35
C LYS A 262 -27.74 -11.29 2.02
N PRO A 263 -28.48 -11.70 0.98
CA PRO A 263 -28.69 -10.87 -0.21
C PRO A 263 -29.26 -9.50 0.17
N GLY A 264 -28.85 -8.45 -0.54
CA GLY A 264 -29.26 -7.07 -0.26
C GLY A 264 -28.43 -6.38 0.82
N THR A 265 -27.39 -7.01 1.39
CA THR A 265 -26.40 -6.34 2.25
C THR A 265 -25.67 -5.27 1.42
N ALA A 266 -25.53 -4.05 1.96
CA ALA A 266 -24.88 -2.97 1.22
C ALA A 266 -23.38 -3.24 1.02
N VAL A 267 -22.84 -2.88 -0.15
CA VAL A 267 -21.42 -3.03 -0.49
C VAL A 267 -20.87 -1.65 -0.85
N ALA A 268 -19.77 -1.26 -0.21
CA ALA A 268 -19.05 -0.02 -0.52
C ALA A 268 -18.18 -0.17 -1.77
N ILE A 269 -17.85 0.97 -2.41
CA ILE A 269 -16.77 1.05 -3.39
C ILE A 269 -15.47 0.60 -2.73
N ALA A 270 -14.65 -0.15 -3.47
CA ALA A 270 -13.34 -0.61 -2.99
C ALA A 270 -12.37 0.56 -2.75
N SER A 271 -11.39 0.34 -1.88
CA SER A 271 -10.31 1.30 -1.62
C SER A 271 -8.95 0.58 -1.63
N LEU A 272 -7.86 1.35 -1.67
CA LEU A 272 -6.52 0.82 -1.45
C LEU A 272 -6.30 0.51 0.03
N ASP A 273 -5.55 -0.57 0.32
CA ASP A 273 -5.26 -1.07 1.66
C ASP A 273 -4.66 0.00 2.60
N ALA A 274 -3.64 0.73 2.15
CA ALA A 274 -3.03 1.79 2.95
C ALA A 274 -3.98 3.00 3.19
N HIS A 275 -4.81 3.34 2.20
CA HIS A 275 -5.65 4.53 2.23
C HIS A 275 -6.88 4.34 3.13
N VAL A 276 -7.46 3.14 3.10
CA VAL A 276 -8.62 2.80 3.93
C VAL A 276 -8.31 2.83 5.43
N ALA A 277 -7.04 2.70 5.81
CA ALA A 277 -6.61 2.75 7.21
C ALA A 277 -6.66 4.16 7.83
N VAL A 278 -6.75 5.23 7.02
CA VAL A 278 -6.75 6.63 7.50
C VAL A 278 -7.93 6.92 8.44
N PRO A 279 -9.19 6.70 8.06
CA PRO A 279 -10.30 6.91 8.97
C PRO A 279 -10.31 5.94 10.17
N ALA A 280 -9.69 4.76 10.04
CA ALA A 280 -9.62 3.76 11.11
C ALA A 280 -8.74 4.17 12.31
N VAL A 281 -7.88 5.16 12.13
CA VAL A 281 -7.13 5.80 13.23
C VAL A 281 -7.71 7.15 13.65
N GLY A 282 -8.89 7.52 13.12
CA GLY A 282 -9.59 8.75 13.46
C GLY A 282 -9.06 10.00 12.75
N ILE A 283 -8.30 9.86 11.67
CA ILE A 283 -7.87 10.98 10.83
C ILE A 283 -9.03 11.37 9.91
N THR A 284 -9.53 12.60 10.05
CA THR A 284 -10.66 13.14 9.28
C THR A 284 -10.40 14.56 8.76
N ASP A 285 -9.24 15.12 9.05
CA ASP A 285 -8.87 16.50 8.76
C ASP A 285 -7.38 16.58 8.39
N PRO A 286 -6.95 17.63 7.67
CA PRO A 286 -5.56 17.88 7.31
C PRO A 286 -4.60 18.05 8.50
N GLY A 287 -3.30 18.00 8.24
CA GLY A 287 -2.26 18.17 9.25
C GLY A 287 -1.87 16.89 10.00
N LYS A 288 -2.54 15.79 9.73
CA LYS A 288 -2.28 14.49 10.36
C LYS A 288 -1.80 13.49 9.32
N MET A 289 -0.71 12.80 9.61
CA MET A 289 -0.13 11.78 8.73
C MET A 289 -0.23 10.41 9.36
N LEU A 290 -0.75 9.43 8.64
CA LEU A 290 -0.70 8.03 9.00
C LEU A 290 0.54 7.38 8.40
N ILE A 291 1.29 6.64 9.22
CA ILE A 291 2.42 5.81 8.82
C ILE A 291 2.01 4.34 9.00
N ILE A 292 1.94 3.61 7.90
CA ILE A 292 1.73 2.16 7.93
C ILE A 292 3.11 1.49 7.94
N VAL A 293 3.51 0.93 9.11
CA VAL A 293 4.86 0.37 9.32
C VAL A 293 4.84 -1.14 9.13
N GLY A 294 5.38 -1.57 8.00
CA GLY A 294 5.44 -2.98 7.60
C GLY A 294 6.78 -3.35 6.96
N THR A 295 6.75 -4.18 5.94
CA THR A 295 7.88 -4.52 5.05
C THR A 295 8.49 -3.26 4.45
N SER A 296 7.62 -2.36 3.99
CA SER A 296 7.87 -0.97 3.59
C SER A 296 7.02 -0.04 4.46
N ASN A 297 7.21 1.28 4.35
CA ASN A 297 6.30 2.26 4.95
C ASN A 297 5.47 2.94 3.88
N CYS A 298 4.18 3.12 4.18
CA CYS A 298 3.32 4.06 3.45
C CYS A 298 2.99 5.24 4.37
N HIS A 299 3.04 6.45 3.81
CA HIS A 299 2.72 7.71 4.50
C HIS A 299 1.52 8.33 3.78
N ILE A 300 0.39 8.40 4.47
CA ILE A 300 -0.87 8.88 3.90
C ILE A 300 -1.36 10.07 4.73
N MET A 301 -1.75 11.14 4.05
CA MET A 301 -2.36 12.29 4.72
C MET A 301 -3.43 12.96 3.87
N LEU A 302 -4.20 13.83 4.50
CA LEU A 302 -5.23 14.64 3.86
C LEU A 302 -4.73 16.07 3.66
N GLY A 303 -5.20 16.72 2.60
CA GLY A 303 -4.98 18.14 2.34
C GLY A 303 -6.23 18.80 1.77
N GLU A 304 -6.29 20.13 1.87
CA GLU A 304 -7.41 20.95 1.38
C GLU A 304 -7.28 21.34 -0.11
N LYS A 305 -6.09 21.23 -0.66
CA LYS A 305 -5.76 21.66 -2.03
C LYS A 305 -4.91 20.60 -2.72
N GLU A 306 -4.88 20.62 -4.04
CA GLU A 306 -3.86 19.91 -4.81
C GLU A 306 -2.52 20.62 -4.66
N ALA A 307 -1.52 19.90 -4.15
CA ALA A 307 -0.14 20.37 -4.14
C ALA A 307 0.76 19.33 -4.80
N ASN A 308 1.52 19.75 -5.79
CA ASN A 308 2.41 18.88 -6.55
C ASN A 308 3.78 18.81 -5.84
N LEU A 309 3.94 17.83 -4.97
CA LEU A 309 5.17 17.59 -4.23
C LEU A 309 6.13 16.73 -5.06
N PRO A 310 7.37 17.15 -5.27
CA PRO A 310 8.36 16.28 -5.90
C PRO A 310 8.53 14.99 -5.11
N GLY A 311 8.61 13.89 -5.83
CA GLY A 311 8.92 12.59 -5.24
C GLY A 311 7.82 11.93 -4.42
N MET A 312 6.59 12.41 -4.47
CA MET A 312 5.47 11.67 -3.88
C MET A 312 4.92 10.60 -4.83
N CYS A 313 4.14 9.66 -4.29
CA CYS A 313 3.54 8.57 -5.07
C CYS A 313 2.22 8.96 -5.73
N GLY A 314 1.55 10.00 -5.23
CA GLY A 314 0.32 10.52 -5.81
C GLY A 314 -0.43 11.50 -4.91
N VAL A 315 -1.16 12.42 -5.55
CA VAL A 315 -2.18 13.27 -4.92
C VAL A 315 -3.50 13.11 -5.66
N VAL A 316 -4.57 12.77 -4.93
CA VAL A 316 -5.86 12.45 -5.53
C VAL A 316 -7.01 13.06 -4.73
N GLU A 317 -7.85 13.84 -5.39
CA GLU A 317 -9.11 14.32 -4.82
C GLU A 317 -10.09 13.15 -4.63
N ASP A 318 -10.70 13.02 -3.44
CA ASP A 318 -11.52 11.88 -3.04
C ASP A 318 -10.79 10.52 -3.12
N GLY A 319 -9.45 10.53 -3.05
CA GLY A 319 -8.66 9.30 -3.11
C GLY A 319 -8.56 8.56 -1.76
N VAL A 320 -8.72 9.28 -0.65
CA VAL A 320 -8.66 8.73 0.71
C VAL A 320 -9.99 8.95 1.44
N LEU A 321 -10.41 10.19 1.56
CA LEU A 321 -11.71 10.59 2.12
C LEU A 321 -12.41 11.57 1.18
N PRO A 322 -13.75 11.52 1.09
CA PRO A 322 -14.52 12.46 0.28
C PRO A 322 -14.28 13.91 0.71
N GLY A 323 -14.07 14.80 -0.28
CA GLY A 323 -13.89 16.24 -0.07
C GLY A 323 -12.48 16.67 0.27
N PHE A 324 -11.51 15.77 0.29
CA PHE A 324 -10.11 16.07 0.54
C PHE A 324 -9.20 15.53 -0.59
N TYR A 325 -8.04 16.16 -0.73
CA TYR A 325 -6.93 15.59 -1.48
C TYR A 325 -6.15 14.61 -0.59
N GLY A 326 -5.98 13.38 -1.04
CA GLY A 326 -5.14 12.40 -0.37
C GLY A 326 -3.72 12.44 -0.94
N TYR A 327 -2.71 12.47 -0.09
CA TYR A 327 -1.30 12.42 -0.46
C TYR A 327 -0.72 11.08 -0.07
N GLU A 328 -0.03 10.41 -1.00
CA GLU A 328 0.70 9.17 -0.78
C GLU A 328 2.20 9.39 -0.96
N SER A 329 2.99 9.03 0.05
CA SER A 329 4.45 8.92 0.01
C SER A 329 4.87 7.58 0.62
N GLY A 330 6.12 7.16 0.47
CA GLY A 330 6.55 5.90 1.05
C GLY A 330 8.04 5.64 1.05
N GLN A 331 8.45 4.66 1.86
CA GLN A 331 9.81 4.11 1.91
C GLN A 331 9.78 2.67 1.44
N SER A 332 10.65 2.32 0.51
CA SER A 332 10.66 1.00 -0.15
C SER A 332 11.12 -0.14 0.77
N CYS A 333 11.86 0.15 1.83
CA CYS A 333 12.50 -0.86 2.66
C CYS A 333 12.51 -0.42 4.14
N VAL A 334 11.77 -1.14 4.97
CA VAL A 334 11.75 -0.95 6.43
C VAL A 334 11.88 -2.31 7.12
N GLY A 335 10.84 -3.11 7.22
CA GLY A 335 10.92 -4.46 7.80
C GLY A 335 11.88 -5.37 7.05
N ASP A 336 11.96 -5.22 5.72
CA ASP A 336 12.83 -6.05 4.87
C ASP A 336 14.32 -5.91 5.22
N HIS A 337 14.80 -4.70 5.51
CA HIS A 337 16.21 -4.56 5.83
C HIS A 337 16.55 -5.08 7.25
N PHE A 338 15.61 -5.06 8.18
CA PHE A 338 15.80 -5.70 9.48
C PHE A 338 15.90 -7.22 9.33
N ASP A 339 15.02 -7.83 8.52
CA ASP A 339 15.05 -9.25 8.23
C ASP A 339 16.32 -9.65 7.47
N TRP A 340 16.69 -8.87 6.44
CA TRP A 340 17.95 -9.05 5.73
C TRP A 340 19.16 -8.99 6.68
N PHE A 341 19.20 -7.99 7.56
CA PHE A 341 20.30 -7.84 8.53
C PHE A 341 20.41 -9.04 9.45
N VAL A 342 19.28 -9.48 10.01
CA VAL A 342 19.25 -10.65 10.91
C VAL A 342 19.70 -11.92 10.21
N ARG A 343 19.24 -12.17 8.99
CA ARG A 343 19.60 -13.39 8.24
C ARG A 343 21.03 -13.40 7.73
N THR A 344 21.61 -12.22 7.46
CA THR A 344 22.86 -12.12 6.69
C THR A 344 24.05 -11.64 7.52
N CYS A 345 23.81 -10.78 8.52
CA CYS A 345 24.87 -10.03 9.20
C CYS A 345 24.98 -10.31 10.71
N VAL A 346 23.98 -10.95 11.32
CA VAL A 346 24.00 -11.22 12.76
C VAL A 346 24.73 -12.53 13.05
N PRO A 347 25.75 -12.54 13.94
CA PRO A 347 26.45 -13.76 14.33
C PRO A 347 25.54 -14.80 14.96
N GLU A 348 25.82 -16.09 14.72
CA GLU A 348 24.99 -17.21 15.20
C GLU A 348 24.84 -17.21 16.73
N GLU A 349 25.85 -16.77 17.46
CA GLU A 349 25.81 -16.65 18.94
C GLU A 349 24.65 -15.78 19.45
N TYR A 350 24.28 -14.70 18.72
CA TYR A 350 23.11 -13.86 19.05
C TYR A 350 21.81 -14.63 18.91
N SER A 351 21.69 -15.43 17.86
CA SER A 351 20.51 -16.28 17.63
C SER A 351 20.42 -17.39 18.68
N ALA A 352 21.55 -17.97 19.07
CA ALA A 352 21.63 -18.97 20.13
C ALA A 352 21.22 -18.40 21.48
N ASP A 353 21.72 -17.20 21.85
CA ASP A 353 21.36 -16.50 23.08
C ASP A 353 19.87 -16.11 23.11
N ALA A 354 19.34 -15.59 22.02
CA ALA A 354 17.92 -15.26 21.90
C ALA A 354 17.06 -16.52 22.14
N LYS A 355 17.43 -17.64 21.51
CA LYS A 355 16.75 -18.93 21.67
C LYS A 355 16.86 -19.45 23.11
N ALA A 356 18.02 -19.36 23.74
CA ALA A 356 18.23 -19.75 25.13
C ALA A 356 17.35 -18.94 26.11
N ARG A 357 17.08 -17.67 25.78
CA ARG A 357 16.16 -16.78 26.53
C ARG A 357 14.69 -16.96 26.16
N GLY A 358 14.36 -17.81 25.19
CA GLY A 358 12.98 -18.03 24.71
C GLY A 358 12.36 -16.80 24.01
N ILE A 359 13.18 -15.96 23.39
CA ILE A 359 12.73 -14.74 22.67
C ILE A 359 13.20 -14.75 21.22
N GLY A 360 12.47 -14.01 20.36
CA GLY A 360 12.89 -13.83 18.97
C GLY A 360 14.13 -12.94 18.84
N ILE A 361 14.93 -13.15 17.77
CA ILE A 361 16.18 -12.44 17.54
C ILE A 361 15.99 -10.91 17.40
N HIS A 362 14.93 -10.44 16.77
CA HIS A 362 14.60 -9.01 16.68
C HIS A 362 14.37 -8.39 18.06
N LYS A 363 13.67 -9.11 18.95
CA LYS A 363 13.47 -8.67 20.33
C LYS A 363 14.80 -8.62 21.10
N TYR A 364 15.64 -9.61 20.89
CA TYR A 364 16.97 -9.68 21.54
C TYR A 364 17.87 -8.51 21.12
N LEU A 365 17.96 -8.23 19.82
CA LEU A 365 18.73 -7.09 19.28
C LEU A 365 18.18 -5.75 19.78
N ARG A 366 16.85 -5.62 19.79
CA ARG A 366 16.19 -4.41 20.29
C ARG A 366 16.49 -4.15 21.77
N GLU A 367 16.40 -5.18 22.64
CA GLU A 367 16.72 -5.04 24.07
C GLU A 367 18.16 -4.55 24.29
N LYS A 368 19.11 -4.98 23.44
CA LYS A 368 20.50 -4.49 23.48
C LYS A 368 20.62 -3.07 22.91
N ALA A 369 19.95 -2.79 21.79
CA ALA A 369 19.94 -1.48 21.16
C ALA A 369 19.35 -0.38 22.08
N MET A 370 18.35 -0.72 22.89
CA MET A 370 17.74 0.18 23.88
C MET A 370 18.70 0.65 24.97
N LEU A 371 19.79 -0.06 25.21
CA LEU A 371 20.81 0.33 26.20
C LEU A 371 21.74 1.45 25.71
N GLN A 372 21.72 1.74 24.42
CA GLN A 372 22.55 2.77 23.80
C GLN A 372 21.81 4.11 23.79
N LYS A 373 22.57 5.18 23.89
CA LYS A 373 22.05 6.55 23.69
C LYS A 373 22.02 6.92 22.20
N PRO A 374 21.19 7.88 21.78
CA PRO A 374 21.26 8.45 20.45
C PRO A 374 22.68 8.89 20.10
N GLY A 375 23.19 8.50 18.92
CA GLY A 375 24.51 8.88 18.43
C GLY A 375 25.71 8.19 19.11
N GLU A 376 25.50 7.34 20.13
CA GLU A 376 26.59 6.68 20.88
C GLU A 376 27.44 5.78 19.97
N SER A 377 26.84 5.08 19.03
CA SER A 377 27.55 4.18 18.10
C SER A 377 28.42 4.91 17.07
N GLY A 378 28.12 6.21 16.79
CA GLY A 378 28.73 6.95 15.69
C GLY A 378 28.33 6.43 14.30
N LEU A 379 27.33 5.56 14.22
CA LEU A 379 26.82 5.03 12.95
C LEU A 379 25.77 5.95 12.34
N LEU A 380 25.77 6.03 11.01
CA LEU A 380 24.75 6.68 10.22
C LEU A 380 24.44 5.86 8.96
N ALA A 381 23.15 5.66 8.63
CA ALA A 381 22.76 4.86 7.49
C ALA A 381 21.76 5.59 6.60
N LEU A 382 21.77 5.24 5.28
CA LEU A 382 20.72 5.55 4.32
C LEU A 382 19.87 4.27 4.12
N ASP A 383 18.57 4.38 4.28
CA ASP A 383 17.61 3.25 4.29
C ASP A 383 17.27 2.67 2.90
N TRP A 384 18.13 2.83 1.90
CA TRP A 384 17.83 2.56 0.49
C TRP A 384 18.16 1.13 0.03
N TRP A 385 17.94 0.11 0.86
CA TRP A 385 18.22 -1.30 0.48
C TRP A 385 17.39 -1.75 -0.73
N ASN A 386 16.21 -1.15 -0.97
CA ASN A 386 15.38 -1.34 -2.17
C ASN A 386 15.20 -0.02 -2.96
N GLY A 387 16.23 0.82 -3.05
CA GLY A 387 16.10 2.15 -3.65
C GLY A 387 15.37 3.15 -2.74
N ASN A 388 15.13 4.36 -3.26
CA ASN A 388 14.36 5.40 -2.57
C ASN A 388 13.05 5.67 -3.33
N ARG A 389 11.91 5.43 -2.67
CA ARG A 389 10.57 5.65 -3.25
C ARG A 389 10.19 7.13 -3.16
N SER A 390 10.26 7.70 -1.96
CA SER A 390 10.08 9.12 -1.68
C SER A 390 11.26 9.62 -0.85
N VAL A 391 11.87 10.76 -1.18
CA VAL A 391 11.45 11.82 -2.14
C VAL A 391 12.22 11.78 -3.48
N LEU A 392 13.15 10.84 -3.68
CA LEU A 392 14.08 10.83 -4.83
C LEU A 392 13.52 10.06 -6.04
N VAL A 393 12.57 9.14 -5.84
CA VAL A 393 11.97 8.27 -6.88
C VAL A 393 13.04 7.58 -7.70
N ASP A 394 13.98 6.92 -7.02
CA ASP A 394 15.16 6.33 -7.67
C ASP A 394 15.41 4.91 -7.12
N VAL A 395 15.07 3.92 -7.92
CA VAL A 395 15.25 2.49 -7.61
C VAL A 395 16.70 2.03 -7.76
N ASP A 396 17.57 2.84 -8.36
CA ASP A 396 18.99 2.49 -8.57
C ASP A 396 19.89 2.95 -7.43
N LEU A 397 19.36 3.66 -6.44
CA LEU A 397 20.03 3.93 -5.18
C LEU A 397 20.14 2.67 -4.33
N THR A 398 21.15 2.62 -3.46
CA THR A 398 21.43 1.45 -2.61
C THR A 398 21.67 1.86 -1.16
N GLY A 399 21.39 0.96 -0.22
CA GLY A 399 21.68 1.19 1.18
C GLY A 399 23.16 1.48 1.45
N MET A 400 23.40 2.29 2.46
CA MET A 400 24.76 2.67 2.91
C MET A 400 24.81 2.77 4.43
N MET A 401 25.97 2.46 4.99
CA MET A 401 26.26 2.68 6.41
C MET A 401 27.66 3.27 6.58
N LEU A 402 27.78 4.33 7.37
CA LEU A 402 29.03 4.97 7.75
C LEU A 402 29.31 4.80 9.24
N GLY A 403 30.59 4.97 9.62
CA GLY A 403 31.04 4.97 11.02
C GLY A 403 31.43 3.60 11.56
N MET A 404 31.38 2.51 10.77
CA MET A 404 31.74 1.18 11.23
C MET A 404 33.24 1.08 11.61
N THR A 405 33.51 0.42 12.74
CA THR A 405 34.85 0.12 13.24
C THR A 405 34.95 -1.36 13.61
N LEU A 406 36.14 -1.83 13.99
CA LEU A 406 36.32 -3.20 14.47
C LEU A 406 35.59 -3.49 15.80
N ALA A 407 35.18 -2.45 16.52
CA ALA A 407 34.42 -2.57 17.78
C ALA A 407 32.90 -2.54 17.58
N THR A 408 32.43 -2.26 16.37
CA THR A 408 30.99 -2.14 16.05
C THR A 408 30.27 -3.46 16.30
N LYS A 409 29.16 -3.41 17.03
CA LYS A 409 28.35 -4.56 17.43
C LYS A 409 27.04 -4.65 16.62
N PRO A 410 26.45 -5.85 16.49
CA PRO A 410 25.19 -6.04 15.76
C PRO A 410 24.04 -5.17 16.26
N GLU A 411 23.91 -4.96 17.56
CA GLU A 411 22.86 -4.10 18.15
C GLU A 411 23.02 -2.61 17.79
N GLU A 412 24.26 -2.15 17.57
CA GLU A 412 24.54 -0.77 17.13
C GLU A 412 24.08 -0.58 15.68
N ILE A 413 24.38 -1.57 14.81
CA ILE A 413 23.90 -1.60 13.43
C ILE A 413 22.37 -1.65 13.40
N TYR A 414 21.75 -2.52 14.21
CA TYR A 414 20.30 -2.66 14.26
C TYR A 414 19.62 -1.34 14.65
N ARG A 415 20.17 -0.61 15.62
CA ARG A 415 19.70 0.73 16.00
C ARG A 415 19.86 1.73 14.85
N ALA A 416 21.01 1.78 14.21
CA ALA A 416 21.28 2.69 13.10
C ALA A 416 20.33 2.43 11.91
N LEU A 417 19.92 1.18 11.66
CA LEU A 417 18.91 0.85 10.67
C LEU A 417 17.52 1.38 11.05
N ILE A 418 17.12 1.29 12.33
CA ILE A 418 15.86 1.91 12.80
C ILE A 418 15.94 3.43 12.64
N GLU A 419 17.01 4.06 13.07
CA GLU A 419 17.22 5.51 12.95
C GLU A 419 17.18 5.97 11.48
N ALA A 420 17.77 5.21 10.55
CA ALA A 420 17.73 5.51 9.13
C ALA A 420 16.30 5.58 8.58
N THR A 421 15.42 4.64 8.96
CA THR A 421 14.01 4.68 8.54
C THR A 421 13.26 5.87 9.14
N ALA A 422 13.61 6.26 10.36
CA ALA A 422 13.03 7.47 10.98
C ALA A 422 13.51 8.75 10.27
N TYR A 423 14.78 8.82 9.84
CA TYR A 423 15.28 9.95 9.04
C TYR A 423 14.60 10.02 7.68
N GLY A 424 14.40 8.91 7.00
CA GLY A 424 13.66 8.87 5.74
C GLY A 424 12.21 9.33 5.90
N THR A 425 11.53 8.96 7.00
CA THR A 425 10.20 9.48 7.35
C THR A 425 10.25 10.99 7.60
N ARG A 426 11.26 11.50 8.30
CA ARG A 426 11.42 12.94 8.54
C ARG A 426 11.66 13.71 7.23
N GLU A 427 12.46 13.16 6.31
CA GLU A 427 12.67 13.78 4.98
C GLU A 427 11.36 13.88 4.20
N ILE A 428 10.50 12.85 4.25
CA ILE A 428 9.16 12.89 3.66
C ILE A 428 8.31 14.00 4.31
N ILE A 429 8.29 14.09 5.63
CA ILE A 429 7.53 15.12 6.36
C ILE A 429 8.01 16.52 5.97
N GLU A 430 9.32 16.78 6.01
CA GLU A 430 9.89 18.08 5.66
C GLU A 430 9.66 18.43 4.20
N ASN A 431 9.61 17.44 3.29
CA ASN A 431 9.21 17.64 1.91
C ASN A 431 7.75 18.11 1.78
N HIS A 432 6.82 17.52 2.54
CA HIS A 432 5.42 17.98 2.56
C HIS A 432 5.32 19.43 3.07
N GLU A 433 5.99 19.76 4.16
CA GLU A 433 5.98 21.09 4.76
C GLU A 433 6.59 22.16 3.85
N ALA A 434 7.62 21.80 3.06
CA ALA A 434 8.24 22.70 2.09
C ALA A 434 7.29 23.12 0.95
N TYR A 435 6.19 22.40 0.74
CA TYR A 435 5.15 22.69 -0.26
C TYR A 435 3.80 23.08 0.36
N ASP A 436 3.82 23.66 1.56
CA ASP A 436 2.63 24.13 2.28
C ASP A 436 1.59 23.02 2.61
N VAL A 437 2.06 21.82 2.86
CA VAL A 437 1.26 20.69 3.36
C VAL A 437 1.76 20.32 4.77
N PRO A 438 1.30 21.02 5.82
CA PRO A 438 1.85 20.88 7.17
C PRO A 438 1.52 19.52 7.78
N VAL A 439 2.48 18.95 8.53
CA VAL A 439 2.33 17.71 9.29
C VAL A 439 2.53 18.01 10.78
N THR A 440 1.45 18.03 11.54
CA THR A 440 1.47 18.41 12.97
C THR A 440 1.41 17.21 13.91
N GLU A 441 0.70 16.15 13.52
CA GLU A 441 0.52 14.93 14.31
C GLU A 441 0.82 13.69 13.47
N LEU A 442 1.37 12.67 14.12
CA LEU A 442 1.62 11.38 13.49
C LEU A 442 0.77 10.28 14.12
N PHE A 443 0.23 9.44 13.26
CA PHE A 443 -0.44 8.21 13.62
C PHE A 443 0.31 7.04 13.00
N ALA A 444 0.34 5.90 13.67
CA ALA A 444 0.97 4.72 13.10
C ALA A 444 0.11 3.47 13.29
N CYS A 445 0.20 2.58 12.31
CA CYS A 445 -0.39 1.24 12.37
C CYS A 445 0.54 0.22 11.69
N GLY A 446 0.10 -1.03 11.64
CA GLY A 446 0.87 -2.13 11.07
C GLY A 446 1.59 -2.98 12.10
N GLY A 447 2.07 -4.14 11.65
CA GLY A 447 2.58 -5.17 12.54
C GLY A 447 3.83 -4.78 13.33
N ILE A 448 4.67 -3.90 12.80
CA ILE A 448 5.87 -3.40 13.48
C ILE A 448 5.49 -2.31 14.48
N ALA A 449 4.74 -1.28 14.06
CA ALA A 449 4.33 -0.18 14.92
C ALA A 449 3.58 -0.66 16.17
N SER A 450 2.75 -1.71 16.03
CA SER A 450 1.97 -2.25 17.15
C SER A 450 2.80 -3.00 18.20
N LYS A 451 4.02 -3.47 17.85
CA LYS A 451 4.86 -4.37 18.67
C LYS A 451 6.20 -3.78 19.09
N ASP A 452 6.62 -2.67 18.48
CA ASP A 452 7.94 -2.08 18.68
C ASP A 452 7.87 -0.64 19.22
N ASP A 453 7.70 -0.54 20.54
CA ASP A 453 7.66 0.74 21.25
C ASP A 453 8.99 1.52 21.14
N PHE A 454 10.13 0.81 21.03
CA PHE A 454 11.43 1.44 20.90
C PHE A 454 11.58 2.15 19.54
N MET A 455 11.18 1.49 18.47
CA MET A 455 11.16 2.10 17.15
C MET A 455 10.23 3.31 17.11
N MET A 456 9.03 3.21 17.68
CA MET A 456 8.08 4.32 17.70
C MET A 456 8.59 5.52 18.53
N GLN A 457 9.32 5.29 19.62
CA GLN A 457 9.96 6.36 20.36
C GLN A 457 11.07 7.04 19.53
N ILE A 458 11.93 6.28 18.82
CA ILE A 458 12.93 6.84 17.91
C ILE A 458 12.26 7.70 16.82
N TYR A 459 11.15 7.21 16.25
CA TYR A 459 10.40 7.98 15.26
C TYR A 459 9.85 9.30 15.83
N ALA A 460 9.32 9.27 17.05
CA ALA A 460 8.87 10.49 17.73
C ALA A 460 10.03 11.48 17.96
N ASP A 461 11.15 10.99 18.48
CA ASP A 461 12.34 11.80 18.79
C ASP A 461 12.96 12.41 17.52
N VAL A 462 13.09 11.60 16.44
CA VAL A 462 13.66 12.04 15.16
C VAL A 462 12.76 13.05 14.46
N THR A 463 11.44 12.81 14.43
CA THR A 463 10.50 13.69 13.73
C THR A 463 10.11 14.92 14.57
N GLY A 464 10.33 14.87 15.88
CA GLY A 464 9.93 15.92 16.83
C GLY A 464 8.41 16.04 16.98
N ARG A 465 7.66 14.95 16.74
CA ARG A 465 6.18 14.92 16.77
C ARG A 465 5.67 13.79 17.63
N GLU A 466 4.52 14.01 18.26
CA GLU A 466 3.80 12.94 18.96
C GLU A 466 3.35 11.88 17.98
N ILE A 467 3.43 10.60 18.40
CA ILE A 467 2.93 9.46 17.61
C ILE A 467 1.88 8.71 18.43
N ARG A 468 0.72 8.50 17.81
CA ARG A 468 -0.40 7.71 18.34
C ARG A 468 -0.52 6.41 17.54
N ILE A 469 -0.74 5.30 18.23
CA ILE A 469 -0.76 3.97 17.60
C ILE A 469 -2.18 3.45 17.55
N SER A 470 -2.58 2.87 16.41
CA SER A 470 -3.82 2.10 16.30
C SER A 470 -3.85 0.98 17.34
N ALA A 471 -4.99 0.83 18.02
CA ALA A 471 -5.23 -0.31 18.91
C ALA A 471 -5.67 -1.57 18.13
N SER A 472 -6.17 -1.39 16.90
CA SER A 472 -6.54 -2.49 16.00
C SER A 472 -5.29 -3.17 15.45
N ALA A 473 -5.25 -4.50 15.51
CA ALA A 473 -4.27 -5.29 14.78
C ALA A 473 -4.61 -5.38 13.28
N GLN A 474 -5.86 -5.13 12.92
CA GLN A 474 -6.42 -5.19 11.57
C GLN A 474 -6.93 -3.81 11.13
N THR A 475 -6.11 -2.77 11.31
CA THR A 475 -6.50 -1.37 11.04
C THR A 475 -7.05 -1.17 9.62
N VAL A 476 -6.49 -1.85 8.63
CA VAL A 476 -6.91 -1.81 7.23
C VAL A 476 -8.34 -2.36 7.08
N ALA A 477 -8.57 -3.59 7.55
CA ALA A 477 -9.91 -4.20 7.53
C ALA A 477 -10.93 -3.42 8.38
N LEU A 478 -10.51 -2.76 9.48
CA LEU A 478 -11.38 -1.87 10.26
C LEU A 478 -11.84 -0.68 9.41
N GLY A 479 -10.93 -0.06 8.67
CA GLY A 479 -11.27 1.02 7.75
C GLY A 479 -12.23 0.58 6.65
N ALA A 480 -11.99 -0.59 6.03
CA ALA A 480 -12.93 -1.18 5.09
C ALA A 480 -14.30 -1.39 5.74
N ALA A 481 -14.37 -1.95 6.96
CA ALA A 481 -15.61 -2.12 7.71
C ALA A 481 -16.36 -0.79 7.96
N MET A 482 -15.61 0.30 8.20
CA MET A 482 -16.21 1.64 8.35
C MET A 482 -16.87 2.12 7.05
N PHE A 483 -16.24 1.94 5.90
CA PHE A 483 -16.85 2.23 4.60
C PHE A 483 -18.07 1.33 4.34
N GLY A 484 -18.04 0.06 4.77
CA GLY A 484 -19.20 -0.81 4.73
C GLY A 484 -20.37 -0.27 5.56
N ALA A 485 -20.10 0.29 6.75
CA ALA A 485 -21.11 0.94 7.58
C ALA A 485 -21.71 2.20 6.92
N VAL A 486 -20.89 2.97 6.21
CA VAL A 486 -21.35 4.14 5.44
C VAL A 486 -22.20 3.71 4.25
N ALA A 487 -21.81 2.68 3.52
CA ALA A 487 -22.61 2.16 2.40
C ALA A 487 -23.98 1.65 2.83
N ALA A 488 -24.13 1.17 4.07
CA ALA A 488 -25.41 0.78 4.65
C ALA A 488 -26.32 1.96 4.96
N GLY A 489 -25.74 3.12 5.34
CA GLY A 489 -26.48 4.32 5.72
C GLY A 489 -27.08 4.25 7.13
N SER A 490 -27.45 5.42 7.67
CA SER A 490 -28.06 5.55 9.01
C SER A 490 -29.42 4.84 9.12
N ASP A 491 -30.20 4.79 8.05
CA ASP A 491 -31.50 4.12 7.99
C ASP A 491 -31.41 2.61 8.30
N ARG A 492 -30.28 1.98 7.97
CA ARG A 492 -30.01 0.56 8.26
C ARG A 492 -29.21 0.36 9.56
N GLY A 493 -28.88 1.44 10.25
CA GLY A 493 -28.09 1.45 11.49
C GLY A 493 -26.57 1.60 11.28
N GLY A 494 -26.16 2.05 10.09
CA GLY A 494 -24.81 2.49 9.75
C GLY A 494 -24.62 4.00 9.96
N TYR A 495 -23.84 4.64 9.09
CA TYR A 495 -23.54 6.07 9.14
C TYR A 495 -23.80 6.73 7.79
N ASP A 496 -24.15 8.02 7.79
CA ASP A 496 -24.35 8.77 6.55
C ASP A 496 -23.02 9.23 5.93
N THR A 497 -21.99 9.40 6.77
CA THR A 497 -20.66 9.80 6.33
C THR A 497 -19.55 9.01 7.02
N ILE A 498 -18.40 8.90 6.36
CA ILE A 498 -17.21 8.33 6.97
C ILE A 498 -16.70 9.15 8.16
N PHE A 499 -16.99 10.45 8.18
CA PHE A 499 -16.67 11.35 9.29
C PHE A 499 -17.45 11.02 10.54
N ASP A 500 -18.72 10.58 10.41
CA ASP A 500 -19.51 10.13 11.55
C ASP A 500 -19.06 8.78 12.06
N ALA A 501 -18.73 7.85 11.16
CA ALA A 501 -18.13 6.57 11.53
C ALA A 501 -16.80 6.77 12.28
N ALA A 502 -15.96 7.70 11.81
CA ALA A 502 -14.65 7.99 12.40
C ALA A 502 -14.69 8.64 13.79
N LYS A 503 -15.84 9.14 14.24
CA LYS A 503 -16.03 9.62 15.63
C LYS A 503 -16.23 8.46 16.63
N VAL A 504 -16.63 7.29 16.14
CA VAL A 504 -17.12 6.19 17.00
C VAL A 504 -16.28 4.92 16.86
N MET A 505 -15.94 4.53 15.63
CA MET A 505 -15.37 3.22 15.36
C MET A 505 -13.85 3.10 15.58
N PRO A 506 -13.02 4.14 15.35
CA PRO A 506 -11.57 4.06 15.55
C PRO A 506 -11.19 3.83 17.01
N ARG A 507 -10.07 3.12 17.19
CA ARG A 507 -9.48 2.93 18.52
C ARG A 507 -7.97 3.15 18.45
N LEU A 508 -7.48 3.96 19.37
CA LEU A 508 -6.06 4.20 19.58
C LEU A 508 -5.62 3.57 20.89
N LYS A 509 -4.35 3.22 20.99
CA LYS A 509 -3.74 2.83 22.27
C LYS A 509 -3.68 4.04 23.19
N ASP A 510 -3.75 3.82 24.51
CA ASP A 510 -3.62 4.88 25.51
C ASP A 510 -2.22 5.51 25.50
N LYS A 511 -1.19 4.73 25.14
CA LYS A 511 0.18 5.21 25.07
C LYS A 511 0.38 6.11 23.87
N VAL A 512 0.88 7.32 24.14
CA VAL A 512 1.35 8.28 23.15
C VAL A 512 2.88 8.36 23.26
N PHE A 513 3.58 8.32 22.15
CA PHE A 513 5.02 8.53 22.10
C PHE A 513 5.28 10.02 21.92
N VAL A 514 5.87 10.62 22.96
CA VAL A 514 6.19 12.06 22.98
C VAL A 514 7.69 12.20 22.74
N PRO A 515 8.13 13.14 21.89
CA PRO A 515 9.55 13.38 21.66
C PRO A 515 10.30 13.72 22.95
N ASP A 516 11.41 13.04 23.21
CA ASP A 516 12.34 13.41 24.27
C ASP A 516 13.24 14.56 23.80
N PRO A 517 13.23 15.74 24.47
CA PRO A 517 13.97 16.91 24.00
C PRO A 517 15.49 16.71 23.88
N GLU A 518 16.10 15.92 24.79
CA GLU A 518 17.54 15.65 24.76
C GLU A 518 17.89 14.74 23.57
N SER A 519 17.13 13.68 23.36
CA SER A 519 17.29 12.78 22.22
C SER A 519 17.07 13.51 20.89
N LYS A 520 16.03 14.35 20.85
CA LYS A 520 15.71 15.16 19.66
C LYS A 520 16.86 16.06 19.23
N GLU A 521 17.52 16.75 20.18
CA GLU A 521 18.66 17.63 19.86
C GLU A 521 19.80 16.85 19.19
N ILE A 522 20.07 15.63 19.65
CA ILE A 522 21.10 14.76 19.07
C ILE A 522 20.64 14.28 17.68
N TYR A 523 19.39 13.85 17.56
CA TYR A 523 18.84 13.42 16.27
C TYR A 523 18.74 14.55 15.23
N ASP A 524 18.54 15.79 15.63
CA ASP A 524 18.60 16.94 14.73
C ASP A 524 20.01 17.08 14.09
N ARG A 525 21.08 16.84 14.87
CA ARG A 525 22.45 16.84 14.35
C ARG A 525 22.70 15.65 13.41
N LEU A 526 22.27 14.46 13.79
CA LEU A 526 22.42 13.26 12.97
C LEU A 526 21.60 13.36 11.68
N PHE A 527 20.41 13.94 11.75
CA PHE A 527 19.58 14.18 10.55
C PHE A 527 20.22 15.19 9.60
N ALA A 528 20.91 16.21 10.11
CA ALA A 528 21.66 17.13 9.25
C ALA A 528 22.76 16.39 8.46
N GLU A 529 23.49 15.48 9.07
CA GLU A 529 24.48 14.63 8.39
C GLU A 529 23.81 13.64 7.43
N TYR A 530 22.68 13.03 7.82
CA TYR A 530 21.89 12.18 6.94
C TYR A 530 21.49 12.94 5.66
N ARG A 531 20.99 14.17 5.77
CA ARG A 531 20.56 15.00 4.64
C ARG A 531 21.72 15.37 3.70
N ILE A 532 22.92 15.62 4.22
CA ILE A 532 24.11 15.82 3.40
C ILE A 532 24.39 14.58 2.54
N LEU A 533 24.33 13.37 3.12
CA LEU A 533 24.56 12.14 2.39
C LEU A 533 23.41 11.82 1.42
N HIS A 534 22.16 12.04 1.87
CA HIS A 534 20.97 11.89 1.05
C HIS A 534 21.08 12.72 -0.23
N ASP A 535 21.42 14.01 -0.12
CA ASP A 535 21.54 14.88 -1.27
C ASP A 535 22.78 14.57 -2.12
N TYR A 536 23.90 14.22 -1.48
CA TYR A 536 25.14 13.90 -2.18
C TYR A 536 24.99 12.68 -3.12
N PHE A 537 24.32 11.63 -2.67
CA PHE A 537 24.10 10.43 -3.48
C PHE A 537 22.78 10.44 -4.25
N GLY A 538 21.75 11.06 -3.71
CA GLY A 538 20.40 10.99 -4.28
C GLY A 538 20.10 12.08 -5.31
N ARG A 539 20.78 13.25 -5.22
CA ARG A 539 20.52 14.40 -6.12
C ARG A 539 21.63 14.61 -7.18
N GLY A 540 22.41 13.58 -7.46
CA GLY A 540 23.33 13.55 -8.60
C GLY A 540 24.71 14.15 -8.37
N ALA A 541 25.10 14.53 -7.15
CA ALA A 541 26.46 14.97 -6.88
C ALA A 541 27.48 13.80 -7.03
N ASN A 542 27.04 12.55 -6.71
CA ASN A 542 27.87 11.36 -6.92
C ASN A 542 27.03 10.12 -7.27
N ASP A 543 27.10 9.68 -8.50
CA ASP A 543 26.37 8.51 -9.01
C ASP A 543 27.08 7.16 -8.76
N VAL A 544 27.93 7.05 -7.73
CA VAL A 544 28.68 5.82 -7.48
C VAL A 544 27.77 4.60 -7.29
N MET A 545 26.63 4.73 -6.60
CA MET A 545 25.67 3.64 -6.38
C MET A 545 25.14 3.10 -7.72
N LYS A 546 24.74 4.00 -8.63
CA LYS A 546 24.24 3.66 -9.97
C LYS A 546 25.33 3.01 -10.83
N ARG A 547 26.56 3.53 -10.80
CA ARG A 547 27.69 2.95 -11.52
C ARG A 547 28.03 1.53 -11.03
N LEU A 548 27.99 1.29 -9.72
CA LEU A 548 28.23 -0.04 -9.15
C LEU A 548 27.11 -1.01 -9.53
N LYS A 549 25.85 -0.57 -9.50
CA LYS A 549 24.69 -1.39 -9.91
C LYS A 549 24.76 -1.73 -11.40
N ALA A 550 25.11 -0.78 -12.27
CA ALA A 550 25.31 -1.01 -13.69
C ALA A 550 26.47 -1.97 -13.95
N LEU A 551 27.60 -1.84 -13.22
CA LEU A 551 28.72 -2.77 -13.31
C LEU A 551 28.30 -4.20 -12.91
N LYS A 552 27.53 -4.34 -11.80
CA LYS A 552 26.99 -5.62 -11.35
C LYS A 552 26.13 -6.28 -12.45
N LYS A 553 25.16 -5.53 -13.03
CA LYS A 553 24.31 -6.04 -14.12
C LYS A 553 25.16 -6.53 -15.29
N LYS A 554 26.12 -5.71 -15.74
CA LYS A 554 27.05 -6.08 -16.82
C LYS A 554 27.82 -7.36 -16.53
N GLN A 555 28.31 -7.57 -15.31
CA GLN A 555 29.05 -8.77 -14.93
C GLN A 555 28.16 -10.02 -14.84
N MET A 556 26.88 -9.83 -14.53
CA MET A 556 25.87 -10.91 -14.49
C MET A 556 25.28 -11.23 -15.87
N GLY A 557 25.56 -10.43 -16.88
CA GLY A 557 25.04 -10.60 -18.24
C GLY A 557 23.57 -10.22 -18.39
N ILE A 558 23.09 -9.31 -17.52
CA ILE A 558 21.71 -8.77 -17.51
C ILE A 558 21.75 -7.25 -17.63
#